data_738e0b7ff0f4fa871bbf02887dc7eff0
#
_entry.id   738e0b7ff0f4fa871bbf02887dc7eff0
#
_cell.length_a   1.000
_cell.length_b   1.000
_cell.length_c   1.000
_cell.angle_alpha   90.00
_cell.angle_beta   90.00
_cell.angle_gamma   90.00
#
_symmetry.space_group_name_H-M   'P 1'
#
loop_
_entity.id
_entity.type
_entity.pdbx_description
1 polymer ?
#
loop_
_entity_poly.entity_id
_entity_poly.type
_entity_poly.pdbx_seq_one_letter_code
_entity_poly.pdbx_strand_id
1 'polypeptide(L)'
;MKVLLVDDSVTMRRIQKTQIQGLGINDIVEAGDGEEAFRKLQENMPIDLIMLDWNMPVMDGLTFLKKVRADNSFKNVKVIMCTSESEKTRVVEALKSGANNYLVKPFTPDALKEKLGI
;
A
#
# COMPACT_ATOMS: atom_id res chain seq x y z
N MET A 1 12.84 7.59 -2.52
CA MET A 1 11.69 6.93 -1.85
C MET A 1 11.57 5.50 -2.36
N LYS A 2 11.46 4.57 -1.46
CA LYS A 2 11.27 3.14 -1.78
C LYS A 2 9.84 2.74 -1.42
N VAL A 3 9.13 2.15 -2.38
CA VAL A 3 7.71 1.81 -2.26
C VAL A 3 7.52 0.30 -2.33
N LEU A 4 6.73 -0.25 -1.41
CA LEU A 4 6.19 -1.60 -1.49
C LEU A 4 4.77 -1.52 -2.01
N LEU A 5 4.53 -2.10 -3.17
CA LEU A 5 3.24 -2.09 -3.85
C LEU A 5 2.58 -3.46 -3.70
N VAL A 6 1.45 -3.49 -3.00
CA VAL A 6 0.76 -4.74 -2.65
C VAL A 6 -0.63 -4.77 -3.28
N ASP A 7 -0.82 -5.68 -4.22
CA ASP A 7 -2.10 -5.89 -4.90
C ASP A 7 -2.06 -7.30 -5.52
N ASP A 8 -3.12 -8.08 -5.39
CA ASP A 8 -3.17 -9.43 -5.95
C ASP A 8 -3.35 -9.46 -7.47
N SER A 9 -3.79 -8.34 -8.06
CA SER A 9 -3.94 -8.21 -9.51
C SER A 9 -2.62 -7.76 -10.16
N VAL A 10 -2.06 -8.62 -11.01
CA VAL A 10 -0.86 -8.28 -11.79
C VAL A 10 -1.11 -7.06 -12.67
N THR A 11 -2.30 -6.98 -13.27
CA THR A 11 -2.67 -5.86 -14.14
C THR A 11 -2.74 -4.55 -13.35
N MET A 12 -3.36 -4.57 -12.18
CA MET A 12 -3.45 -3.38 -11.33
C MET A 12 -2.08 -2.94 -10.80
N ARG A 13 -1.23 -3.89 -10.41
CA ARG A 13 0.14 -3.55 -10.01
C ARG A 13 0.90 -2.86 -11.12
N ARG A 14 0.76 -3.34 -12.36
CA ARG A 14 1.42 -2.73 -13.53
C ARG A 14 0.96 -1.28 -13.75
N ILE A 15 -0.35 -1.06 -13.67
CA ILE A 15 -0.93 0.29 -13.81
C ILE A 15 -0.41 1.22 -12.72
N GLN A 16 -0.47 0.78 -11.48
CA GLN A 16 -0.03 1.57 -10.33
C GLN A 16 1.47 1.84 -10.37
N LYS A 17 2.26 0.84 -10.76
CA LYS A 17 3.70 0.99 -10.91
C LYS A 17 4.04 2.06 -11.95
N THR A 18 3.34 2.05 -13.08
CA THR A 18 3.52 3.07 -14.13
C THR A 18 3.20 4.47 -13.59
N GLN A 19 2.13 4.62 -12.82
CA GLN A 19 1.75 5.89 -12.22
C GLN A 19 2.81 6.38 -11.22
N ILE A 20 3.31 5.50 -10.38
CA ILE A 20 4.37 5.81 -9.40
C ILE A 20 5.65 6.22 -10.09
N GLN A 21 6.05 5.50 -11.14
CA GLN A 21 7.23 5.83 -11.94
C GLN A 21 7.09 7.19 -12.61
N GLY A 22 5.89 7.53 -13.05
CA GLY A 22 5.58 8.83 -13.64
C GLY A 22 5.80 10.00 -12.68
N LEU A 23 5.82 9.75 -11.38
CA LEU A 23 6.11 10.75 -10.35
C LEU A 23 7.60 10.80 -9.98
N GLY A 24 8.43 10.04 -10.68
CA GLY A 24 9.89 10.01 -10.44
C GLY A 24 10.31 8.98 -9.39
N ILE A 25 9.43 8.10 -8.96
CA ILE A 25 9.72 7.06 -7.97
C ILE A 25 9.98 5.75 -8.72
N ASN A 26 11.24 5.29 -8.70
CA ASN A 26 11.65 4.11 -9.48
C ASN A 26 12.03 2.90 -8.62
N ASP A 27 12.18 3.06 -7.31
CA ASP A 27 12.52 1.96 -6.41
C ASP A 27 11.24 1.35 -5.85
N ILE A 28 10.72 0.34 -6.55
CA ILE A 28 9.42 -0.27 -6.29
C ILE A 28 9.59 -1.78 -6.11
N VAL A 29 9.13 -2.28 -4.97
CA VAL A 29 9.04 -3.71 -4.66
C VAL A 29 7.58 -4.13 -4.75
N GLU A 30 7.28 -5.28 -5.32
CA GLU A 30 5.91 -5.75 -5.53
C GLU A 30 5.61 -7.01 -4.73
N ALA A 31 4.36 -7.13 -4.28
CA ALA A 31 3.84 -8.31 -3.62
C ALA A 31 2.39 -8.56 -4.00
N GLY A 32 1.98 -9.82 -4.05
CA GLY A 32 0.64 -10.23 -4.49
C GLY A 32 -0.32 -10.58 -3.36
N ASP A 33 0.14 -10.66 -2.13
CA ASP A 33 -0.70 -10.92 -0.95
C ASP A 33 0.00 -10.40 0.31
N GLY A 34 -0.69 -10.46 1.45
CA GLY A 34 -0.17 -9.92 2.70
C GLY A 34 1.01 -10.70 3.28
N GLU A 35 1.07 -12.00 3.07
CA GLU A 35 2.18 -12.82 3.54
C GLU A 35 3.46 -12.52 2.76
N GLU A 36 3.36 -12.48 1.43
CA GLU A 36 4.47 -12.10 0.57
C GLU A 36 4.92 -10.67 0.88
N ALA A 37 3.95 -9.76 1.08
CA ALA A 37 4.25 -8.37 1.41
C ALA A 37 5.05 -8.25 2.70
N PHE A 38 4.69 -9.00 3.73
CA PHE A 38 5.42 -8.95 5.00
C PHE A 38 6.86 -9.45 4.84
N ARG A 39 7.05 -10.53 4.08
CA ARG A 39 8.38 -11.05 3.77
C ARG A 39 9.21 -10.01 2.99
N LYS A 40 8.60 -9.40 1.97
CA LYS A 40 9.26 -8.37 1.16
C LYS A 40 9.60 -7.14 2.01
N LEU A 41 8.74 -6.76 2.92
CA LEU A 41 8.99 -5.65 3.85
C LEU A 41 10.23 -5.93 4.70
N GLN A 42 10.33 -7.12 5.27
CA GLN A 42 11.49 -7.50 6.09
C GLN A 42 12.79 -7.55 5.29
N GLU A 43 12.73 -8.03 4.05
CA GLU A 43 13.91 -8.23 3.20
C GLU A 43 14.42 -6.94 2.55
N ASN A 44 13.58 -5.91 2.43
CA ASN A 44 13.86 -4.73 1.62
C ASN A 44 13.89 -3.41 2.41
N MET A 45 13.96 -3.47 3.73
CA MET A 45 14.05 -2.24 4.52
C MET A 45 15.33 -1.44 4.18
N PRO A 46 15.27 -0.11 4.23
CA PRO A 46 14.13 0.72 4.58
C PRO A 46 13.11 0.88 3.44
N ILE A 47 11.84 0.72 3.79
CA ILE A 47 10.74 1.04 2.89
C ILE A 47 10.04 2.29 3.45
N ASP A 48 9.80 3.27 2.58
CA ASP A 48 9.22 4.55 2.98
C ASP A 48 7.70 4.54 2.95
N LEU A 49 7.14 3.80 1.99
CA LEU A 49 5.70 3.79 1.73
C LEU A 49 5.24 2.41 1.31
N ILE A 50 4.09 1.99 1.86
CA ILE A 50 3.37 0.79 1.41
C ILE A 50 2.06 1.26 0.78
N MET A 51 1.82 0.89 -0.48
CA MET A 51 0.52 1.03 -1.13
C MET A 51 -0.15 -0.34 -1.05
N LEU A 52 -1.28 -0.41 -0.37
CA LEU A 52 -1.85 -1.66 0.11
C LEU A 52 -3.31 -1.83 -0.33
N ASP A 53 -3.57 -2.88 -1.11
CA ASP A 53 -4.91 -3.30 -1.45
C ASP A 53 -5.57 -4.00 -0.25
N TRP A 54 -6.91 -3.92 -0.15
CA TRP A 54 -7.64 -4.55 0.93
C TRP A 54 -7.90 -6.04 0.67
N ASN A 55 -8.52 -6.33 -0.47
CA ASN A 55 -8.95 -7.69 -0.79
C ASN A 55 -7.85 -8.50 -1.47
N MET A 56 -7.21 -9.36 -0.70
CA MET A 56 -6.15 -10.24 -1.20
C MET A 56 -6.30 -11.63 -0.62
N PRO A 57 -5.84 -12.68 -1.34
CA PRO A 57 -5.83 -14.03 -0.80
C PRO A 57 -4.76 -14.19 0.28
N VAL A 58 -4.82 -15.28 1.04
CA VAL A 58 -3.86 -15.69 2.07
C VAL A 58 -3.91 -14.76 3.29
N MET A 59 -3.62 -13.47 3.10
CA MET A 59 -3.70 -12.46 4.16
C MET A 59 -4.19 -11.15 3.52
N ASP A 60 -5.32 -10.64 3.99
CA ASP A 60 -5.89 -9.39 3.45
C ASP A 60 -5.11 -8.16 3.94
N GLY A 61 -5.44 -7.00 3.34
CA GLY A 61 -4.74 -5.76 3.63
C GLY A 61 -4.87 -5.29 5.07
N LEU A 62 -6.05 -5.45 5.68
CA LEU A 62 -6.25 -5.02 7.06
C LEU A 62 -5.42 -5.87 8.04
N THR A 63 -5.40 -7.16 7.84
CA THR A 63 -4.61 -8.08 8.66
C THR A 63 -3.11 -7.76 8.53
N PHE A 64 -2.65 -7.53 7.32
CA PHE A 64 -1.27 -7.11 7.06
C PHE A 64 -0.95 -5.78 7.75
N LEU A 65 -1.83 -4.79 7.63
CA LEU A 65 -1.66 -3.48 8.28
C LEU A 65 -1.49 -3.61 9.79
N LYS A 66 -2.36 -4.40 10.42
CA LYS A 66 -2.30 -4.64 11.87
C LYS A 66 -0.98 -5.30 12.26
N LYS A 67 -0.52 -6.25 11.45
CA LYS A 67 0.75 -6.93 11.67
C LYS A 67 1.94 -5.97 11.57
N VAL A 68 1.93 -5.08 10.59
CA VAL A 68 2.96 -4.05 10.41
C VAL A 68 2.99 -3.11 11.62
N ARG A 69 1.83 -2.66 12.07
CA ARG A 69 1.75 -1.72 13.18
C ARG A 69 2.05 -2.35 14.54
N ALA A 70 1.92 -3.66 14.66
CA ALA A 70 2.30 -4.39 15.88
C ALA A 70 3.82 -4.59 16.00
N ASP A 71 4.56 -4.39 14.92
CA ASP A 71 6.02 -4.56 14.90
C ASP A 71 6.70 -3.19 14.96
N ASN A 72 7.45 -2.94 16.03
CA ASN A 72 8.12 -1.67 16.25
C ASN A 72 9.15 -1.34 15.16
N SER A 73 9.67 -2.34 14.46
CA SER A 73 10.61 -2.14 13.36
C SER A 73 10.01 -1.37 12.20
N PHE A 74 8.68 -1.38 12.07
CA PHE A 74 7.96 -0.78 10.94
C PHE A 74 7.03 0.36 11.34
N LYS A 75 7.16 0.89 12.56
CA LYS A 75 6.25 1.93 13.07
C LYS A 75 6.27 3.22 12.25
N ASN A 76 7.38 3.51 11.57
CA ASN A 76 7.55 4.74 10.80
C ASN A 76 7.25 4.59 9.30
N VAL A 77 6.94 3.39 8.84
CA VAL A 77 6.58 3.15 7.45
C VAL A 77 5.18 3.71 7.21
N LYS A 78 5.03 4.52 6.17
CA LYS A 78 3.72 5.07 5.82
C LYS A 78 2.93 4.03 5.03
N VAL A 79 1.63 3.94 5.31
CA VAL A 79 0.72 3.01 4.63
C VAL A 79 -0.44 3.80 4.05
N ILE A 80 -0.66 3.64 2.75
CA ILE A 80 -1.83 4.17 2.04
C ILE A 80 -2.68 2.99 1.60
N MET A 81 -3.93 2.93 2.08
CA MET A 81 -4.88 1.91 1.63
C MET A 81 -5.45 2.29 0.28
N CYS A 82 -5.46 1.34 -0.65
CA CYS A 82 -6.06 1.51 -1.97
C CYS A 82 -7.36 0.71 -2.00
N THR A 83 -8.50 1.40 -2.02
CA THR A 83 -9.82 0.79 -1.86
C THR A 83 -10.71 1.06 -3.06
N SER A 84 -11.74 0.22 -3.25
CA SER A 84 -12.81 0.52 -4.20
C SER A 84 -13.79 1.51 -3.57
N GLU A 85 -14.59 2.17 -4.40
CA GLU A 85 -15.56 3.16 -3.94
C GLU A 85 -16.60 2.56 -3.00
N SER A 86 -16.94 1.29 -3.18
CA SER A 86 -17.89 0.56 -2.34
C SER A 86 -17.35 0.24 -0.94
N GLU A 87 -16.08 0.50 -0.67
CA GLU A 87 -15.41 0.13 0.58
C GLU A 87 -15.15 1.32 1.50
N LYS A 88 -15.90 2.42 1.35
CA LYS A 88 -15.69 3.63 2.15
C LYS A 88 -15.78 3.41 3.66
N THR A 89 -16.64 2.51 4.10
CA THR A 89 -16.76 2.18 5.53
C THR A 89 -15.49 1.51 6.07
N ARG A 90 -14.76 0.80 5.21
CA ARG A 90 -13.50 0.16 5.56
C ARG A 90 -12.37 1.16 5.73
N VAL A 91 -12.46 2.33 5.09
CA VAL A 91 -11.46 3.40 5.21
C VAL A 91 -11.32 3.83 6.66
N VAL A 92 -12.43 4.03 7.37
CA VAL A 92 -12.42 4.42 8.78
C VAL A 92 -11.72 3.34 9.62
N GLU A 93 -12.02 2.07 9.38
CA GLU A 93 -11.40 0.95 10.07
C GLU A 93 -9.89 0.91 9.82
N ALA A 94 -9.47 1.11 8.57
CA ALA A 94 -8.06 1.13 8.20
C ALA A 94 -7.31 2.28 8.91
N LEU A 95 -7.88 3.48 8.92
CA LEU A 95 -7.27 4.63 9.59
C LEU A 95 -7.14 4.39 11.09
N LYS A 96 -8.15 3.79 11.72
CA LYS A 96 -8.10 3.42 13.13
C LYS A 96 -7.05 2.35 13.41
N SER A 97 -6.77 1.50 12.44
CA SER A 97 -5.78 0.42 12.55
C SER A 97 -4.35 0.87 12.20
N GLY A 98 -4.16 2.13 11.86
CA GLY A 98 -2.84 2.71 11.66
C GLY A 98 -2.45 3.07 10.23
N ALA A 99 -3.38 3.03 9.27
CA ALA A 99 -3.13 3.56 7.93
C ALA A 99 -2.97 5.09 8.00
N ASN A 100 -2.05 5.62 7.21
CA ASN A 100 -1.79 7.07 7.19
C ASN A 100 -2.76 7.80 6.28
N ASN A 101 -3.24 7.14 5.22
CA ASN A 101 -4.13 7.74 4.24
C ASN A 101 -4.80 6.65 3.41
N TYR A 102 -5.63 7.05 2.46
CA TYR A 102 -6.30 6.13 1.53
C TYR A 102 -6.41 6.74 0.13
N LEU A 103 -6.59 5.89 -0.86
CA LEU A 103 -6.90 6.24 -2.24
C LEU A 103 -8.05 5.36 -2.73
N VAL A 104 -8.97 5.93 -3.47
CA VAL A 104 -10.09 5.20 -4.09
C VAL A 104 -9.70 4.80 -5.50
N LYS A 105 -9.80 3.51 -5.82
CA LYS A 105 -9.52 2.99 -7.16
C LYS A 105 -10.73 3.13 -8.09
N PRO A 106 -10.53 3.44 -9.36
CA PRO A 106 -9.27 3.85 -9.97
C PRO A 106 -8.90 5.27 -9.57
N PHE A 107 -7.62 5.54 -9.34
CA PHE A 107 -7.14 6.88 -9.00
C PHE A 107 -6.30 7.46 -10.14
N THR A 108 -6.26 8.79 -10.21
CA THR A 108 -5.43 9.52 -11.17
C THR A 108 -4.01 9.71 -10.63
N PRO A 109 -3.02 9.96 -11.51
CA PRO A 109 -1.68 10.34 -11.04
C PRO A 109 -1.69 11.56 -10.12
N ASP A 110 -2.57 12.53 -10.38
CA ASP A 110 -2.69 13.73 -9.55
C ASP A 110 -3.21 13.40 -8.14
N ALA A 111 -4.19 12.51 -8.03
CA ALA A 111 -4.70 12.05 -6.74
C ALA A 111 -3.62 11.32 -5.93
N LEU A 112 -2.84 10.47 -6.60
CA LEU A 112 -1.71 9.79 -5.99
C LEU A 112 -0.66 10.79 -5.50
N LYS A 113 -0.29 11.75 -6.34
CA LYS A 113 0.68 12.78 -6.01
C LYS A 113 0.26 13.58 -4.77
N GLU A 114 -1.02 13.96 -4.70
CA GLU A 114 -1.57 14.68 -3.56
C GLU A 114 -1.44 13.88 -2.26
N LYS A 115 -1.78 12.58 -2.29
CA LYS A 115 -1.70 11.72 -1.12
C LYS A 115 -0.26 11.47 -0.68
N LEU A 116 0.70 11.52 -1.59
CA LEU A 116 2.11 11.38 -1.28
C LEU A 116 2.75 12.68 -0.78
N GLY A 117 2.10 13.82 -0.99
CA GLY A 117 2.59 15.13 -0.56
C GLY A 117 3.78 15.64 -1.36
N ILE A 118 3.84 15.28 -2.63
CA ILE A 118 4.95 15.69 -3.51
C ILE A 118 4.50 16.56 -4.66
#